data_876fb1ed7f2f08e584cc580884bbc1d0
#
_entry.id   876fb1ed7f2f08e584cc580884bbc1d0
#
_cell.length_a   1.000
_cell.length_b   1.000
_cell.length_c   1.000
_cell.angle_alpha   90.00
_cell.angle_beta   90.00
_cell.angle_gamma   90.00
#
_symmetry.space_group_name_H-M   'P 1'
#
loop_
_entity.id
_entity.type
_entity.pdbx_description
1 polymer ?
#
loop_
_entity_poly.entity_id
_entity_poly.type
_entity_poly.pdbx_seq_one_letter_code
_entity_poly.pdbx_strand_id
1 'polypeptide(L)'
;VSRYPAITEDIINAVNELAQYNTLNTAIDSLKQALRLLLEAKGVRLAMASTYLRFRNPQVFQIIDQRVYRQVYNKDLKVPRKIEDQIDLYVQYLRDLRTLCVKENVAFFEADRVFYMKDKKKHNTVNGYGVTRKAISE
;
A
#
# COMPACT_ATOMS: atom_id res chain seq x y z
N VAL A 1 -18.30 -3.31 22.38
CA VAL A 1 -17.70 -3.44 21.07
C VAL A 1 -16.65 -2.38 20.86
N SER A 2 -15.50 -2.82 20.50
CA SER A 2 -14.39 -1.91 20.31
C SER A 2 -14.54 -1.14 19.02
N ARG A 3 -14.19 0.13 19.03
CA ARG A 3 -14.10 0.91 17.83
C ARG A 3 -12.77 0.74 17.17
N TYR A 4 -11.81 0.11 17.81
CA TYR A 4 -10.46 -0.02 17.32
C TYR A 4 -10.26 -1.37 16.67
N PRO A 5 -9.31 -1.49 15.74
CA PRO A 5 -9.01 -2.79 15.12
C PRO A 5 -8.63 -3.82 16.17
N ALA A 6 -9.06 -5.05 15.94
CA ALA A 6 -8.75 -6.15 16.85
C ALA A 6 -7.42 -6.78 16.50
N ILE A 7 -6.33 -6.13 16.91
CA ILE A 7 -4.98 -6.61 16.63
C ILE A 7 -4.56 -7.56 17.72
N THR A 8 -4.41 -8.82 17.37
CA THR A 8 -4.03 -9.88 18.33
C THR A 8 -2.54 -10.10 18.32
N GLU A 9 -2.09 -10.88 19.28
CA GLU A 9 -0.68 -11.25 19.36
C GLU A 9 -0.25 -12.02 18.12
N ASP A 10 -1.11 -12.88 17.60
CA ASP A 10 -0.80 -13.62 16.39
C ASP A 10 -0.53 -12.70 15.20
N ILE A 11 -1.33 -11.65 15.08
CA ILE A 11 -1.14 -10.68 14.01
C ILE A 11 0.18 -9.94 14.19
N ILE A 12 0.45 -9.51 15.42
CA ILE A 12 1.69 -8.79 15.72
C ILE A 12 2.90 -9.66 15.39
N ASN A 13 2.85 -10.93 15.77
CA ASN A 13 3.96 -11.84 15.50
C ASN A 13 4.16 -12.05 14.00
N ALA A 14 3.05 -12.20 13.25
CA ALA A 14 3.15 -12.40 11.80
C ALA A 14 3.73 -11.18 11.12
N VAL A 15 3.33 -9.99 11.55
CA VAL A 15 3.85 -8.76 10.97
C VAL A 15 5.32 -8.59 11.31
N ASN A 16 5.69 -8.87 12.56
CA ASN A 16 7.08 -8.72 13.00
C ASN A 16 8.02 -9.66 12.25
N GLU A 17 7.53 -10.82 11.89
CA GLU A 17 8.36 -11.77 11.15
C GLU A 17 8.78 -11.25 9.80
N LEU A 18 8.02 -10.32 9.24
CA LEU A 18 8.32 -9.77 7.92
C LEU A 18 9.56 -8.90 7.90
N ALA A 19 10.07 -8.51 9.06
CA ALA A 19 11.27 -7.66 9.12
C ALA A 19 12.52 -8.36 8.61
N GLN A 20 12.52 -9.69 8.57
CA GLN A 20 13.72 -10.43 8.21
C GLN A 20 13.97 -10.55 6.71
N TYR A 21 13.00 -10.21 5.89
CA TYR A 21 13.12 -10.43 4.46
C TYR A 21 13.73 -9.24 3.74
N ASN A 22 14.49 -9.53 2.68
CA ASN A 22 15.12 -8.48 1.88
C ASN A 22 14.44 -8.29 0.54
N THR A 23 13.67 -9.26 0.09
CA THR A 23 12.98 -9.18 -1.20
C THR A 23 11.55 -9.63 -1.05
N LEU A 24 10.72 -9.18 -1.98
CA LEU A 24 9.32 -9.59 -2.00
C LEU A 24 9.20 -11.10 -2.23
N ASN A 25 9.98 -11.63 -3.16
CA ASN A 25 9.86 -13.05 -3.50
C ASN A 25 10.12 -13.96 -2.29
N THR A 26 11.11 -13.62 -1.47
CA THR A 26 11.38 -14.44 -0.29
C THR A 26 10.34 -14.22 0.80
N ALA A 27 9.65 -13.09 0.79
CA ALA A 27 8.67 -12.76 1.81
C ALA A 27 7.25 -13.21 1.46
N ILE A 28 7.02 -13.65 0.23
CA ILE A 28 5.67 -13.83 -0.30
C ILE A 28 4.75 -14.65 0.61
N ASP A 29 5.19 -15.81 1.04
CA ASP A 29 4.31 -16.68 1.82
C ASP A 29 3.99 -16.07 3.18
N SER A 30 5.00 -15.52 3.84
CA SER A 30 4.79 -14.85 5.13
C SER A 30 3.97 -13.58 4.96
N LEU A 31 4.15 -12.87 3.86
CA LEU A 31 3.34 -11.69 3.56
C LEU A 31 1.87 -12.06 3.41
N LYS A 32 1.58 -13.10 2.64
CA LYS A 32 0.20 -13.49 2.42
C LYS A 32 -0.47 -13.90 3.72
N GLN A 33 0.24 -14.60 4.59
CA GLN A 33 -0.29 -15.00 5.87
C GLN A 33 -0.56 -13.77 6.76
N ALA A 34 0.40 -12.88 6.87
CA ALA A 34 0.24 -11.69 7.70
C ALA A 34 -0.89 -10.81 7.18
N LEU A 35 -0.95 -10.64 5.87
CA LEU A 35 -1.97 -9.78 5.28
C LEU A 35 -3.37 -10.38 5.46
N ARG A 36 -3.48 -11.71 5.33
CA ARG A 36 -4.76 -12.37 5.57
C ARG A 36 -5.22 -12.15 7.01
N LEU A 37 -4.33 -12.34 7.96
CA LEU A 37 -4.66 -12.12 9.38
C LEU A 37 -5.09 -10.67 9.62
N LEU A 38 -4.38 -9.73 9.03
CA LEU A 38 -4.73 -8.31 9.17
C LEU A 38 -6.10 -8.02 8.59
N LEU A 39 -6.37 -8.50 7.39
CA LEU A 39 -7.61 -8.19 6.70
C LEU A 39 -8.81 -8.89 7.31
N GLU A 40 -8.60 -9.98 8.02
CA GLU A 40 -9.67 -10.66 8.75
C GLU A 40 -9.98 -9.95 10.07
N ALA A 41 -9.09 -9.11 10.54
CA ALA A 41 -9.31 -8.40 11.80
C ALA A 41 -10.35 -7.31 11.60
N LYS A 42 -11.27 -7.22 12.55
CA LYS A 42 -12.34 -6.25 12.45
C LYS A 42 -11.76 -4.83 12.38
N GLY A 43 -12.24 -4.07 11.41
CA GLY A 43 -11.86 -2.67 11.28
C GLY A 43 -10.58 -2.41 10.52
N VAL A 44 -9.91 -3.46 10.04
CA VAL A 44 -8.68 -3.29 9.27
C VAL A 44 -8.99 -3.39 7.79
N ARG A 45 -8.67 -2.32 7.07
CA ARG A 45 -8.83 -2.30 5.62
C ARG A 45 -7.46 -2.39 4.96
N LEU A 46 -7.45 -2.62 3.66
CA LEU A 46 -6.20 -2.87 2.94
C LEU A 46 -5.18 -1.73 3.10
N ALA A 47 -5.62 -0.48 3.00
CA ALA A 47 -4.69 0.64 3.15
C ALA A 47 -4.03 0.62 4.53
N MET A 48 -4.83 0.38 5.57
CA MET A 48 -4.30 0.32 6.93
C MET A 48 -3.35 -0.86 7.09
N ALA A 49 -3.73 -2.02 6.56
CA ALA A 49 -2.88 -3.20 6.64
C ALA A 49 -1.53 -2.92 5.97
N SER A 50 -1.54 -2.30 4.81
CA SER A 50 -0.29 -2.00 4.10
C SER A 50 0.57 -1.01 4.87
N THR A 51 -0.05 -0.14 5.65
CA THR A 51 0.70 0.79 6.49
C THR A 51 1.50 0.04 7.56
N TYR A 52 0.90 -0.95 8.21
CA TYR A 52 1.61 -1.78 9.18
C TYR A 52 2.80 -2.48 8.52
N LEU A 53 2.58 -3.02 7.33
CA LEU A 53 3.64 -3.74 6.62
C LEU A 53 4.79 -2.81 6.25
N ARG A 54 4.47 -1.64 5.77
CA ARG A 54 5.49 -0.68 5.38
C ARG A 54 6.32 -0.22 6.57
N PHE A 55 5.66 0.03 7.70
CA PHE A 55 6.41 0.42 8.90
C PHE A 55 7.34 -0.70 9.36
N ARG A 56 6.92 -1.95 9.17
CA ARG A 56 7.76 -3.07 9.60
C ARG A 56 8.94 -3.28 8.67
N ASN A 57 8.76 -3.09 7.37
CA ASN A 57 9.82 -3.37 6.40
C ASN A 57 9.66 -2.52 5.15
N PRO A 58 10.06 -1.26 5.20
CA PRO A 58 9.87 -0.35 4.05
C PRO A 58 10.72 -0.69 2.85
N GLN A 59 11.72 -1.55 2.99
CA GLN A 59 12.53 -1.99 1.87
C GLN A 59 11.76 -2.94 0.97
N VAL A 60 10.74 -3.62 1.51
CA VAL A 60 10.00 -4.64 0.78
C VAL A 60 8.54 -4.24 0.58
N PHE A 61 7.95 -3.49 1.51
CA PHE A 61 6.52 -3.17 1.46
C PHE A 61 6.31 -1.66 1.44
N GLN A 62 5.27 -1.26 0.69
CA GLN A 62 4.88 0.14 0.62
C GLN A 62 3.37 0.24 0.79
N ILE A 63 2.90 1.42 1.16
CA ILE A 63 1.48 1.65 1.39
C ILE A 63 0.76 1.69 0.04
N ILE A 64 -0.41 1.02 -0.01
CA ILE A 64 -1.25 1.11 -1.18
C ILE A 64 -2.34 2.14 -0.88
N ASP A 65 -2.31 3.26 -1.61
CA ASP A 65 -3.34 4.28 -1.49
C ASP A 65 -3.71 4.78 -2.88
N GLN A 66 -4.76 5.56 -2.94
CA GLN A 66 -5.33 6.01 -4.20
C GLN A 66 -4.32 6.79 -5.04
N ARG A 67 -3.54 7.65 -4.41
CA ARG A 67 -2.64 8.51 -5.16
C ARG A 67 -1.48 7.74 -5.78
N VAL A 68 -0.84 6.88 -4.99
CA VAL A 68 0.28 6.09 -5.50
C VAL A 68 -0.22 5.08 -6.53
N TYR A 69 -1.37 4.46 -6.24
CA TYR A 69 -1.97 3.51 -7.19
C TYR A 69 -2.19 4.17 -8.55
N ARG A 70 -2.68 5.40 -8.55
CA ARG A 70 -2.95 6.11 -9.80
C ARG A 70 -1.67 6.40 -10.58
N GLN A 71 -0.57 6.64 -9.86
CA GLN A 71 0.72 6.84 -10.52
C GLN A 71 1.22 5.56 -11.18
N VAL A 72 0.91 4.41 -10.58
CA VAL A 72 1.34 3.12 -11.12
C VAL A 72 0.48 2.71 -12.30
N TYR A 73 -0.85 2.85 -12.17
CA TYR A 73 -1.78 2.26 -13.14
C TYR A 73 -2.55 3.25 -13.96
N ASN A 74 -2.49 4.53 -13.63
CA ASN A 74 -3.22 5.58 -14.32
C ASN A 74 -4.73 5.35 -14.29
N LYS A 75 -5.21 4.83 -13.18
CA LYS A 75 -6.64 4.61 -12.96
C LYS A 75 -6.91 4.54 -11.47
N ASP A 76 -8.19 4.62 -11.11
CA ASP A 76 -8.58 4.63 -9.71
C ASP A 76 -8.41 3.26 -9.07
N LEU A 77 -8.03 3.27 -7.80
CA LEU A 77 -7.96 2.05 -7.01
C LEU A 77 -9.36 1.61 -6.63
N LYS A 78 -9.68 0.35 -6.94
CA LYS A 78 -10.93 -0.26 -6.49
C LYS A 78 -10.56 -1.51 -5.73
N VAL A 79 -10.80 -1.48 -4.43
CA VAL A 79 -10.41 -2.58 -3.56
C VAL A 79 -11.46 -3.69 -3.66
N PRO A 80 -11.06 -4.91 -4.03
CA PRO A 80 -11.99 -6.02 -4.12
C PRO A 80 -12.59 -6.36 -2.75
N ARG A 81 -13.73 -7.04 -2.75
CA ARG A 81 -14.38 -7.41 -1.51
C ARG A 81 -13.73 -8.63 -0.85
N LYS A 82 -13.30 -9.60 -1.66
CA LYS A 82 -12.73 -10.82 -1.11
C LYS A 82 -11.32 -10.60 -0.65
N ILE A 83 -11.01 -11.14 0.51
CA ILE A 83 -9.67 -10.98 1.09
C ILE A 83 -8.60 -11.55 0.17
N GLU A 84 -8.84 -12.72 -0.43
CA GLU A 84 -7.83 -13.30 -1.30
C GLU A 84 -7.56 -12.43 -2.53
N ASP A 85 -8.59 -11.78 -3.04
CA ASP A 85 -8.40 -10.86 -4.17
C ASP A 85 -7.64 -9.60 -3.74
N GLN A 86 -7.87 -9.15 -2.51
CA GLN A 86 -7.12 -8.01 -1.98
C GLN A 86 -5.64 -8.36 -1.84
N ILE A 87 -5.35 -9.57 -1.40
CA ILE A 87 -3.97 -10.03 -1.25
C ILE A 87 -3.29 -10.07 -2.61
N ASP A 88 -3.96 -10.64 -3.60
CA ASP A 88 -3.42 -10.69 -4.96
C ASP A 88 -3.19 -9.30 -5.52
N LEU A 89 -4.13 -8.41 -5.29
CA LEU A 89 -3.99 -7.02 -5.73
C LEU A 89 -2.76 -6.37 -5.11
N TYR A 90 -2.57 -6.56 -3.82
CA TYR A 90 -1.45 -5.93 -3.13
C TYR A 90 -0.11 -6.48 -3.60
N VAL A 91 -0.02 -7.79 -3.77
CA VAL A 91 1.22 -8.41 -4.23
C VAL A 91 1.58 -7.88 -5.62
N GLN A 92 0.60 -7.84 -6.52
CA GLN A 92 0.86 -7.33 -7.87
C GLN A 92 1.22 -5.85 -7.84
N TYR A 93 0.55 -5.09 -6.98
CA TYR A 93 0.88 -3.68 -6.81
C TYR A 93 2.34 -3.47 -6.38
N LEU A 94 2.81 -4.28 -5.44
CA LEU A 94 4.21 -4.15 -5.00
C LEU A 94 5.18 -4.44 -6.14
N ARG A 95 4.88 -5.43 -6.96
CA ARG A 95 5.73 -5.74 -8.12
C ARG A 95 5.75 -4.60 -9.11
N ASP A 96 4.57 -4.08 -9.42
CA ASP A 96 4.45 -3.01 -10.41
C ASP A 96 5.03 -1.70 -9.90
N LEU A 97 4.87 -1.43 -8.61
CA LEU A 97 5.47 -0.25 -8.00
C LEU A 97 7.00 -0.33 -8.06
N ARG A 98 7.56 -1.50 -7.81
CA ARG A 98 9.01 -1.66 -7.88
C ARG A 98 9.50 -1.43 -9.30
N THR A 99 8.77 -1.91 -10.28
CA THR A 99 9.11 -1.67 -11.69
C THR A 99 9.10 -0.18 -12.00
N LEU A 100 8.08 0.53 -11.51
CA LEU A 100 8.01 1.97 -11.71
C LEU A 100 9.17 2.69 -11.03
N CYS A 101 9.54 2.24 -9.83
CA CYS A 101 10.66 2.84 -9.12
C CYS A 101 11.97 2.70 -9.88
N VAL A 102 12.20 1.54 -10.49
CA VAL A 102 13.40 1.34 -11.31
C VAL A 102 13.38 2.28 -12.50
N LYS A 103 12.23 2.37 -13.16
CA LYS A 103 12.08 3.22 -14.33
C LYS A 103 12.30 4.69 -13.99
N GLU A 104 11.79 5.14 -12.85
CA GLU A 104 11.85 6.54 -12.46
C GLU A 104 13.07 6.86 -11.58
N ASN A 105 13.90 5.86 -11.33
CA ASN A 105 15.09 6.02 -10.49
C ASN A 105 14.74 6.52 -9.09
N VAL A 106 13.74 5.88 -8.49
CA VAL A 106 13.28 6.19 -7.14
C VAL A 106 13.60 5.01 -6.24
N ALA A 107 14.15 5.28 -5.05
CA ALA A 107 14.40 4.21 -4.09
C ALA A 107 13.07 3.67 -3.61
N PHE A 108 12.94 2.35 -3.53
CA PHE A 108 11.65 1.73 -3.21
C PHE A 108 11.11 2.17 -1.85
N PHE A 109 11.99 2.31 -0.86
CA PHE A 109 11.53 2.68 0.48
C PHE A 109 10.97 4.11 0.54
N GLU A 110 11.16 4.90 -0.51
CA GLU A 110 10.58 6.24 -0.59
C GLU A 110 9.42 6.33 -1.57
N ALA A 111 9.04 5.21 -2.15
CA ALA A 111 8.08 5.22 -3.26
C ALA A 111 6.76 5.88 -2.90
N ASP A 112 6.20 5.52 -1.75
CA ASP A 112 4.88 6.06 -1.42
C ASP A 112 4.95 7.57 -1.22
N ARG A 113 6.01 8.09 -0.64
CA ARG A 113 6.13 9.53 -0.45
C ARG A 113 6.34 10.25 -1.78
N VAL A 114 7.27 9.74 -2.59
CA VAL A 114 7.60 10.39 -3.85
C VAL A 114 6.40 10.40 -4.81
N PHE A 115 5.76 9.24 -4.97
CA PHE A 115 4.65 9.16 -5.91
C PHE A 115 3.38 9.79 -5.36
N TYR A 116 3.19 9.79 -4.04
CA TYR A 116 2.08 10.53 -3.44
C TYR A 116 2.21 12.01 -3.75
N MET A 117 3.39 12.58 -3.55
CA MET A 117 3.60 14.00 -3.80
C MET A 117 3.49 14.33 -5.28
N LYS A 118 3.96 13.43 -6.13
CA LYS A 118 3.86 13.60 -7.56
C LYS A 118 2.40 13.65 -8.00
N ASP A 119 1.59 12.76 -7.46
CA ASP A 119 0.17 12.74 -7.77
C ASP A 119 -0.54 13.96 -7.23
N LYS A 120 -0.20 14.37 -6.02
CA LYS A 120 -0.81 15.53 -5.40
C LYS A 120 -0.53 16.79 -6.22
N LYS A 121 0.67 16.91 -6.73
CA LYS A 121 1.04 18.05 -7.56
C LYS A 121 0.27 18.07 -8.86
N LYS A 122 0.10 16.89 -9.47
CA LYS A 122 -0.59 16.74 -10.72
C LYS A 122 -2.10 16.88 -10.56
N HIS A 123 -2.64 16.45 -9.43
CA HIS A 123 -4.08 16.45 -9.18
C HIS A 123 -4.38 17.17 -7.88
N ASN A 124 -3.94 18.41 -7.79
CA ASN A 124 -4.07 19.12 -6.52
C ASN A 124 -5.50 19.42 -6.14
N THR A 125 -6.46 19.20 -7.02
CA THR A 125 -7.85 19.41 -6.68
C THR A 125 -8.56 18.13 -6.33
N VAL A 126 -7.83 17.04 -6.28
CA VAL A 126 -8.45 15.75 -6.09
C VAL A 126 -9.07 15.60 -4.72
N ASN A 127 -8.71 16.45 -3.78
CA ASN A 127 -9.20 16.30 -2.43
C ASN A 127 -10.62 16.71 -2.31
N GLY A 128 -11.24 17.02 -3.34
CA GLY A 128 -12.62 17.28 -3.28
C GLY A 128 -12.98 18.66 -3.01
N TYR A 129 -12.09 19.51 -2.79
CA TYR A 129 -12.42 20.85 -2.69
C TYR A 129 -12.52 21.38 -3.96
N GLY A 130 -12.55 20.60 -4.73
CA GLY A 130 -12.80 20.98 -5.87
C GLY A 130 -12.25 21.84 -6.57
N VAL A 131 -11.78 22.20 -6.51
CA VAL A 131 -11.34 23.12 -7.01
C VAL A 131 -10.68 22.89 -7.94
N THR A 132 -10.68 22.70 -8.48
CA THR A 132 -10.21 22.49 -9.41
C THR A 132 -9.44 23.21 -10.09
N ARG A 133 -8.89 23.79 -9.94
CA ARG A 133 -8.14 24.55 -10.45
C ARG A 133 -7.31 23.88 -11.15
N LYS A 134 -7.22 23.49 -11.87
CA LYS A 134 -6.63 23.02 -12.54
C LYS A 134 -5.55 23.25 -12.66
N ALA A 135 -5.26 22.92 -12.47
CA ALA A 135 -4.36 22.95 -12.48
C ALA A 135 -3.68 23.42 -13.12
N ILE A 136 -3.67 23.77 -13.24
CA ILE A 136 -3.16 24.22 -13.76
C ILE A 136 -2.24 24.05 -14.23
N SER A 137 -2.06 23.74 -14.54
CA SER A 137 -1.28 23.56 -15.01
C SER A 137 -0.57 23.07 -15.31
N GLU A 138 -0.58 22.91 -15.47
CA GLU A 138 0.08 22.53 -15.77
C GLU A 138 0.47 22.38 -16.01
#